data_03f857edcaca73ae9e16da93b9ab2ab5
#
_entry.id   03f857edcaca73ae9e16da93b9ab2ab5
#
_cell.length_a   1.000
_cell.length_b   1.000
_cell.length_c   1.000
_cell.angle_alpha   90.00
_cell.angle_beta   90.00
_cell.angle_gamma   90.00
#
_symmetry.space_group_name_H-M   'P 1'
#
loop_
_entity.id
_entity.type
_entity.pdbx_description
1 polymer ?
#
loop_
_entity_poly.entity_id
_entity_poly.type
_entity_poly.pdbx_seq_one_letter_code
_entity_poly.pdbx_strand_id
1 'polypeptide(L)'
;MSMAIVALALEAFAVGAVATRARAVVVAEPTAPPAVFEIRATAAGEPEIPDPARRRDRVRFLVVEIRRAMPITVRPGAGRVMGTMPAGSRFYGEPTVAWVRRQSRDGRFGLVDVPYASPQGAGWIRLRGLERSWTRISVVADLSEHRITVRRGDDVVFRASAATGATTTPTPAGRYFVTDRVPFPAGGALGTYAFGISGIQPHLPAGWSGGDQLAIHGTNAPSSIGRSASAGCLRVAESILDRLRPLLRLGTPVIVRP
;
A
#
# COMPACT_ATOMS: atom_id res chain seq x y z
N MET A 1 -38.55 47.94 -7.80
CA MET A 1 -38.77 48.34 -9.19
C MET A 1 -37.40 48.32 -9.87
N SER A 2 -37.15 47.41 -10.69
CA SER A 2 -36.77 47.29 -12.12
C SER A 2 -36.21 45.89 -12.38
N MET A 3 -37.01 45.15 -13.12
CA MET A 3 -36.59 43.92 -13.78
C MET A 3 -35.69 44.25 -14.95
N ALA A 4 -34.57 43.52 -15.07
CA ALA A 4 -33.82 43.45 -16.32
C ALA A 4 -33.81 42.01 -16.81
N ILE A 5 -34.49 41.81 -17.94
CA ILE A 5 -34.57 40.58 -18.74
C ILE A 5 -33.28 40.53 -19.57
N VAL A 6 -32.57 39.39 -19.51
CA VAL A 6 -31.47 39.11 -20.45
C VAL A 6 -31.91 37.94 -21.34
N ALA A 7 -31.95 38.25 -22.65
CA ALA A 7 -32.36 37.37 -23.72
C ALA A 7 -31.34 36.26 -24.01
N LEU A 8 -31.85 35.03 -24.21
CA LEU A 8 -31.10 33.87 -24.72
C LEU A 8 -30.93 34.03 -26.24
N ALA A 9 -29.71 34.05 -26.74
CA ALA A 9 -29.39 33.88 -28.13
C ALA A 9 -29.10 32.40 -28.43
N LEU A 10 -29.93 31.77 -29.24
CA LEU A 10 -29.70 30.44 -29.82
C LEU A 10 -28.84 30.63 -31.08
N GLU A 11 -27.64 30.09 -31.11
CA GLU A 11 -26.90 29.92 -32.36
C GLU A 11 -26.99 28.45 -32.82
N ALA A 12 -27.57 28.30 -34.02
CA ALA A 12 -27.68 27.04 -34.72
C ALA A 12 -26.38 26.73 -35.48
N PHE A 13 -25.71 25.65 -35.15
CA PHE A 13 -24.60 25.13 -35.95
C PHE A 13 -25.10 24.20 -37.04
N ALA A 14 -24.83 24.58 -38.31
CA ALA A 14 -25.09 23.81 -39.50
C ALA A 14 -24.14 22.60 -39.57
N VAL A 15 -24.71 21.40 -39.74
CA VAL A 15 -23.99 20.16 -40.00
C VAL A 15 -23.64 20.09 -41.48
N GLY A 16 -22.36 20.25 -41.82
CA GLY A 16 -21.83 20.03 -43.16
C GLY A 16 -21.59 18.53 -43.40
N ALA A 17 -22.32 17.96 -44.34
CA ALA A 17 -22.13 16.59 -44.82
C ALA A 17 -20.86 16.50 -45.69
N VAL A 18 -19.85 15.75 -45.25
CA VAL A 18 -18.67 15.39 -46.04
C VAL A 18 -18.94 14.06 -46.74
N ALA A 19 -19.11 14.11 -48.07
CA ALA A 19 -19.22 12.92 -48.91
C ALA A 19 -17.86 12.23 -49.07
N THR A 20 -17.70 11.05 -48.47
CA THR A 20 -16.51 10.22 -48.64
C THR A 20 -16.67 9.35 -49.89
N ARG A 21 -15.88 9.62 -50.94
CA ARG A 21 -15.78 8.75 -52.13
C ARG A 21 -15.02 7.47 -51.74
N ALA A 22 -15.70 6.34 -51.77
CA ALA A 22 -15.08 5.01 -51.68
C ALA A 22 -14.28 4.73 -52.97
N ARG A 23 -12.98 4.53 -52.82
CA ARG A 23 -12.10 3.98 -53.85
C ARG A 23 -12.16 2.45 -53.74
N ALA A 24 -12.62 1.79 -54.82
CA ALA A 24 -12.56 0.35 -54.95
C ALA A 24 -11.10 -0.09 -55.07
N VAL A 25 -10.64 -0.90 -54.10
CA VAL A 25 -9.35 -1.60 -54.17
C VAL A 25 -9.59 -2.92 -54.89
N VAL A 26 -9.01 -3.07 -56.08
CA VAL A 26 -8.98 -4.36 -56.81
C VAL A 26 -7.94 -5.21 -56.09
N VAL A 27 -8.37 -6.27 -55.40
CA VAL A 27 -7.52 -7.28 -54.79
C VAL A 27 -7.19 -8.31 -55.87
N ALA A 28 -5.91 -8.37 -56.31
CA ALA A 28 -5.42 -9.41 -57.21
C ALA A 28 -5.33 -10.75 -56.41
N GLU A 29 -5.90 -11.81 -56.94
CA GLU A 29 -5.82 -13.17 -56.39
C GLU A 29 -4.38 -13.69 -56.51
N PRO A 30 -3.83 -14.33 -55.47
CA PRO A 30 -2.50 -14.97 -55.55
C PRO A 30 -2.61 -16.35 -56.24
N THR A 31 -1.93 -16.49 -57.34
CA THR A 31 -1.86 -17.70 -58.19
C THR A 31 -0.76 -18.72 -57.80
N ALA A 32 -0.51 -18.94 -56.54
CA ALA A 32 0.38 -20.01 -56.09
C ALA A 32 -0.18 -20.75 -54.89
N PRO A 33 -0.16 -22.10 -54.82
CA PRO A 33 -0.57 -22.84 -53.67
C PRO A 33 0.44 -22.61 -52.53
N PRO A 34 0.00 -22.53 -51.28
CA PRO A 34 0.91 -22.36 -50.15
C PRO A 34 1.83 -23.61 -49.97
N ALA A 35 3.12 -23.37 -49.87
CA ALA A 35 4.08 -24.40 -49.49
C ALA A 35 3.68 -24.96 -48.11
N VAL A 36 3.36 -26.23 -48.04
CA VAL A 36 3.11 -26.95 -46.78
C VAL A 36 4.44 -27.13 -46.08
N PHE A 37 4.74 -26.29 -45.09
CA PHE A 37 5.85 -26.54 -44.18
C PHE A 37 5.38 -27.61 -43.18
N GLU A 38 5.88 -28.84 -43.32
CA GLU A 38 5.81 -29.81 -42.24
C GLU A 38 6.63 -29.30 -41.05
N ILE A 39 5.94 -28.76 -40.04
CA ILE A 39 6.54 -28.52 -38.76
C ILE A 39 6.74 -29.88 -38.08
N ARG A 40 7.96 -30.43 -38.18
CA ARG A 40 8.36 -31.51 -37.28
C ARG A 40 8.28 -30.95 -35.86
N ALA A 41 7.24 -31.33 -35.13
CA ALA A 41 7.15 -31.16 -33.70
C ALA A 41 8.28 -31.96 -33.03
N THR A 42 9.42 -31.28 -32.76
CA THR A 42 10.32 -31.73 -31.72
C THR A 42 9.51 -31.71 -30.44
N ALA A 43 9.45 -32.85 -29.73
CA ALA A 43 8.79 -32.95 -28.43
C ALA A 43 9.46 -32.03 -27.41
N ALA A 44 9.18 -30.71 -27.50
CA ALA A 44 9.34 -29.78 -26.39
C ALA A 44 8.21 -30.17 -25.41
N GLY A 45 8.60 -30.66 -24.24
CA GLY A 45 7.65 -31.01 -23.20
C GLY A 45 6.60 -29.93 -23.06
N GLU A 46 5.35 -30.34 -22.90
CA GLU A 46 4.25 -29.40 -22.64
C GLU A 46 4.69 -28.38 -21.59
N PRO A 47 4.46 -27.07 -21.81
CA PRO A 47 4.81 -26.09 -20.81
C PRO A 47 4.08 -26.46 -19.51
N GLU A 48 4.86 -26.85 -18.48
CA GLU A 48 4.34 -27.18 -17.15
C GLU A 48 3.53 -25.97 -16.68
N ILE A 49 2.18 -26.09 -16.70
CA ILE A 49 1.30 -25.07 -16.16
C ILE A 49 1.66 -24.98 -14.68
N PRO A 50 2.22 -23.85 -14.22
CA PRO A 50 2.68 -23.78 -12.83
C PRO A 50 1.49 -24.01 -11.91
N ASP A 51 1.57 -25.03 -11.06
CA ASP A 51 0.57 -25.37 -10.05
C ASP A 51 0.16 -24.08 -9.31
N PRO A 52 -1.12 -23.67 -9.39
CA PRO A 52 -1.60 -22.47 -8.72
C PRO A 52 -1.38 -22.53 -7.20
N ALA A 53 -1.31 -23.71 -6.58
CA ALA A 53 -0.94 -23.88 -5.17
C ALA A 53 0.51 -23.50 -4.90
N ARG A 54 1.45 -23.81 -5.79
CA ARG A 54 2.86 -23.37 -5.69
C ARG A 54 3.04 -21.87 -5.88
N ARG A 55 2.14 -21.22 -6.64
CA ARG A 55 2.13 -19.76 -6.78
C ARG A 55 1.70 -19.07 -5.49
N ARG A 56 0.72 -19.62 -4.76
CA ARG A 56 0.18 -19.05 -3.51
C ARG A 56 1.21 -18.97 -2.40
N ASP A 57 2.26 -19.82 -2.41
CA ASP A 57 3.30 -19.83 -1.38
C ASP A 57 4.46 -18.87 -1.62
N ARG A 58 4.52 -18.17 -2.76
CA ARG A 58 5.69 -17.36 -3.14
C ARG A 58 5.74 -15.99 -2.49
N VAL A 59 4.60 -15.35 -2.22
CA VAL A 59 4.60 -14.01 -1.64
C VAL A 59 4.74 -14.08 -0.12
N ARG A 60 5.94 -13.79 0.34
CA ARG A 60 6.29 -13.64 1.75
C ARG A 60 7.19 -12.43 1.94
N PHE A 61 7.10 -11.82 3.08
CA PHE A 61 7.83 -10.61 3.44
C PHE A 61 8.89 -10.94 4.48
N LEU A 62 10.14 -10.61 4.19
CA LEU A 62 11.23 -10.72 5.15
C LEU A 62 11.06 -9.62 6.20
N VAL A 63 11.10 -9.99 7.47
CA VAL A 63 11.16 -9.05 8.58
C VAL A 63 12.36 -9.39 9.48
N VAL A 64 12.92 -8.36 10.11
CA VAL A 64 14.11 -8.48 10.94
C VAL A 64 13.91 -7.77 12.27
N GLU A 65 14.28 -8.42 13.36
CA GLU A 65 14.27 -7.80 14.69
C GLU A 65 15.51 -6.91 14.88
N ILE A 66 15.28 -5.69 15.32
CA ILE A 66 16.31 -4.67 15.54
C ILE A 66 16.58 -4.56 17.05
N ARG A 67 17.63 -5.21 17.52
CA ARG A 67 17.99 -5.22 18.95
C ARG A 67 18.84 -4.03 19.39
N ARG A 68 19.44 -3.30 18.44
CA ARG A 68 20.20 -2.07 18.68
C ARG A 68 19.92 -1.10 17.54
N ALA A 69 19.79 0.18 17.88
CA ALA A 69 19.63 1.22 16.89
C ALA A 69 20.79 1.17 15.86
N MET A 70 20.45 1.31 14.59
CA MET A 70 21.44 1.22 13.51
C MET A 70 21.18 2.23 12.41
N PRO A 71 22.24 2.70 11.70
CA PRO A 71 22.08 3.67 10.62
C PRO A 71 21.39 3.03 9.42
N ILE A 72 20.57 3.85 8.77
CA ILE A 72 19.98 3.59 7.46
C ILE A 72 20.80 4.41 6.44
N THR A 73 21.43 3.77 5.47
CA THR A 73 22.33 4.41 4.51
C THR A 73 21.76 4.46 3.09
N VAL A 74 22.16 5.42 2.29
CA VAL A 74 21.70 5.59 0.89
C VAL A 74 22.06 4.37 0.03
N ARG A 75 23.23 3.76 0.27
CA ARG A 75 23.73 2.58 -0.46
C ARG A 75 24.02 1.44 0.52
N PRO A 76 24.04 0.18 0.06
CA PRO A 76 24.39 -0.95 0.92
C PRO A 76 25.76 -0.75 1.60
N GLY A 77 25.75 -0.48 2.90
CA GLY A 77 26.94 -0.31 3.72
C GLY A 77 27.81 0.93 3.46
N ALA A 78 27.32 1.88 2.66
CA ALA A 78 28.07 3.06 2.27
C ALA A 78 27.17 4.28 2.04
N GLY A 79 27.80 5.45 1.94
CA GLY A 79 27.14 6.70 1.64
C GLY A 79 26.56 7.38 2.88
N ARG A 80 25.80 8.46 2.62
CA ARG A 80 25.18 9.27 3.68
C ARG A 80 24.15 8.48 4.48
N VAL A 81 24.13 8.70 5.78
CA VAL A 81 23.06 8.24 6.67
C VAL A 81 21.79 9.04 6.39
N MET A 82 20.70 8.35 6.14
CA MET A 82 19.37 8.93 5.87
C MET A 82 18.52 9.02 7.13
N GLY A 83 18.81 8.19 8.12
CA GLY A 83 18.06 8.09 9.36
C GLY A 83 18.58 6.93 10.20
N THR A 84 17.87 6.65 11.27
CA THR A 84 18.18 5.55 12.19
C THR A 84 17.00 4.59 12.25
N MET A 85 17.29 3.29 12.15
CA MET A 85 16.33 2.25 12.51
C MET A 85 16.43 2.05 14.03
N PRO A 86 15.38 2.42 14.79
CA PRO A 86 15.43 2.31 16.25
C PRO A 86 15.29 0.85 16.71
N ALA A 87 15.77 0.54 17.92
CA ALA A 87 15.59 -0.78 18.52
C ALA A 87 14.20 -0.99 19.12
N GLY A 88 13.53 0.08 19.50
CA GLY A 88 12.18 0.07 20.04
C GLY A 88 11.27 1.09 19.35
N SER A 89 9.98 0.85 19.38
CA SER A 89 8.98 1.78 18.87
C SER A 89 8.98 3.10 19.63
N ARG A 90 8.56 4.18 18.97
CA ARG A 90 8.73 5.55 19.46
C ARG A 90 7.92 5.84 20.73
N PHE A 91 6.73 5.29 20.85
CA PHE A 91 5.81 5.65 21.93
C PHE A 91 5.63 4.56 22.99
N TYR A 92 5.71 3.29 22.61
CA TYR A 92 5.39 2.19 23.51
C TYR A 92 6.59 1.29 23.81
N GLY A 93 7.75 1.54 23.15
CA GLY A 93 8.96 0.75 23.38
C GLY A 93 8.90 -0.70 22.93
N GLU A 94 7.90 -1.09 22.16
CA GLU A 94 7.80 -2.42 21.56
C GLU A 94 9.04 -2.72 20.71
N PRO A 95 9.56 -3.95 20.69
CA PRO A 95 10.71 -4.29 19.86
C PRO A 95 10.48 -3.93 18.40
N THR A 96 11.41 -3.22 17.77
CA THR A 96 11.30 -2.91 16.34
C THR A 96 11.52 -4.17 15.52
N VAL A 97 10.49 -4.58 14.79
CA VAL A 97 10.59 -5.60 13.74
C VAL A 97 10.37 -4.88 12.42
N ALA A 98 11.42 -4.73 11.62
CA ALA A 98 11.37 -3.95 10.39
C ALA A 98 11.08 -4.83 9.17
N TRP A 99 10.23 -4.35 8.28
CA TRP A 99 10.01 -4.97 6.97
C TRP A 99 11.18 -4.69 6.04
N VAL A 100 11.83 -5.75 5.53
CA VAL A 100 12.87 -5.67 4.50
C VAL A 100 12.23 -5.87 3.13
N ARG A 101 12.17 -4.79 2.35
CA ARG A 101 11.54 -4.79 1.01
C ARG A 101 12.33 -5.57 -0.04
N ARG A 102 13.65 -5.53 0.07
CA ARG A 102 14.59 -6.17 -0.84
C ARG A 102 15.92 -6.39 -0.14
N GLN A 103 16.61 -7.46 -0.49
CA GLN A 103 17.99 -7.68 -0.08
C GLN A 103 18.98 -7.20 -1.16
N SER A 104 20.19 -6.82 -0.76
CA SER A 104 21.32 -6.64 -1.69
C SER A 104 21.67 -7.97 -2.37
N ARG A 105 22.39 -7.91 -3.49
CA ARG A 105 22.78 -9.12 -4.23
C ARG A 105 23.53 -10.13 -3.38
N ASP A 106 24.38 -9.67 -2.47
CA ASP A 106 25.16 -10.50 -1.54
C ASP A 106 24.40 -10.89 -0.25
N GLY A 107 23.12 -10.47 -0.12
CA GLY A 107 22.26 -10.76 1.04
C GLY A 107 22.69 -10.11 2.36
N ARG A 108 23.75 -9.24 2.37
CA ARG A 108 24.26 -8.63 3.59
C ARG A 108 23.49 -7.40 4.05
N PHE A 109 22.74 -6.76 3.14
CA PHE A 109 21.98 -5.55 3.43
C PHE A 109 20.52 -5.72 3.03
N GLY A 110 19.63 -5.02 3.74
CA GLY A 110 18.20 -4.96 3.48
C GLY A 110 17.76 -3.53 3.20
N LEU A 111 16.98 -3.33 2.13
CA LEU A 111 16.29 -2.07 1.86
C LEU A 111 15.07 -1.98 2.77
N VAL A 112 15.02 -0.94 3.57
CA VAL A 112 13.92 -0.63 4.51
C VAL A 112 13.41 0.77 4.27
N ASP A 113 12.15 1.04 4.64
CA ASP A 113 11.64 2.40 4.70
C ASP A 113 12.08 3.05 6.01
N VAL A 114 12.44 4.35 5.96
CA VAL A 114 12.87 5.11 7.15
C VAL A 114 11.65 5.32 8.04
N PRO A 115 11.64 4.80 9.27
CA PRO A 115 10.49 4.95 10.14
C PRO A 115 10.36 6.40 10.63
N TYR A 116 9.12 6.84 10.84
CA TYR A 116 8.78 8.14 11.40
C TYR A 116 9.39 9.34 10.65
N ALA A 117 9.55 9.19 9.32
CA ALA A 117 10.07 10.24 8.44
C ALA A 117 8.98 10.79 7.50
N SER A 118 9.04 12.10 7.25
CA SER A 118 8.23 12.79 6.25
C SER A 118 9.11 13.81 5.49
N PRO A 119 9.21 13.74 4.15
CA PRO A 119 8.69 12.66 3.32
C PRO A 119 9.36 11.32 3.64
N GLN A 120 8.62 10.23 3.40
CA GLN A 120 9.14 8.89 3.64
C GLN A 120 10.26 8.58 2.63
N GLY A 121 11.41 8.16 3.14
CA GLY A 121 12.54 7.69 2.35
C GLY A 121 12.79 6.21 2.52
N ALA A 122 13.65 5.63 1.68
CA ALA A 122 14.10 4.25 1.83
C ALA A 122 15.63 4.16 1.76
N GLY A 123 16.21 3.30 2.57
CA GLY A 123 17.64 3.09 2.64
C GLY A 123 18.00 1.70 3.13
N TRP A 124 19.28 1.46 3.31
CA TRP A 124 19.84 0.15 3.55
C TRP A 124 20.32 -0.01 4.99
N ILE A 125 19.97 -1.13 5.61
CA ILE A 125 20.50 -1.56 6.90
C ILE A 125 21.33 -2.83 6.74
N ARG A 126 22.29 -3.05 7.64
CA ARG A 126 23.08 -4.29 7.70
C ARG A 126 22.22 -5.41 8.29
N LEU A 127 22.20 -6.58 7.64
CA LEU A 127 21.39 -7.74 8.07
C LEU A 127 22.18 -8.76 8.89
N ARG A 128 23.52 -8.62 8.99
CA ARG A 128 24.37 -9.55 9.77
C ARG A 128 24.03 -9.46 11.25
N GLY A 129 23.77 -10.61 11.86
CA GLY A 129 23.48 -10.71 13.29
C GLY A 129 22.04 -10.33 13.68
N LEU A 130 21.17 -9.99 12.71
CA LEU A 130 19.75 -9.78 12.97
C LEU A 130 18.99 -11.09 12.87
N GLU A 131 18.05 -11.29 13.79
CA GLU A 131 17.07 -12.35 13.69
C GLU A 131 16.12 -12.09 12.51
N ARG A 132 15.95 -13.11 11.67
CA ARG A 132 15.14 -13.02 10.44
C ARG A 132 13.94 -13.92 10.56
N SER A 133 12.78 -13.42 10.21
CA SER A 133 11.56 -14.19 10.10
C SER A 133 10.77 -13.80 8.84
N TRP A 134 9.68 -14.48 8.58
CA TRP A 134 8.88 -14.25 7.40
C TRP A 134 7.42 -14.15 7.77
N THR A 135 6.75 -13.16 7.22
CA THR A 135 5.29 -13.09 7.27
C THR A 135 4.70 -13.18 5.88
N ARG A 136 3.50 -13.75 5.78
CA ARG A 136 2.69 -13.73 4.55
C ARG A 136 1.55 -12.71 4.64
N ILE A 137 1.34 -12.14 5.84
CA ILE A 137 0.29 -11.16 6.07
C ILE A 137 0.77 -9.79 5.63
N SER A 138 -0.11 -9.06 4.95
CA SER A 138 0.05 -7.64 4.65
C SER A 138 -1.30 -6.94 4.67
N VAL A 139 -1.28 -5.63 4.87
CA VAL A 139 -2.45 -4.76 4.76
C VAL A 139 -2.22 -3.80 3.61
N VAL A 140 -3.20 -3.66 2.74
CA VAL A 140 -3.26 -2.60 1.72
C VAL A 140 -4.43 -1.69 2.07
N ALA A 141 -4.15 -0.43 2.35
CA ALA A 141 -5.15 0.62 2.50
C ALA A 141 -5.28 1.37 1.18
N ASP A 142 -6.48 1.42 0.64
CA ASP A 142 -6.86 2.18 -0.54
C ASP A 142 -7.64 3.41 -0.06
N LEU A 143 -7.05 4.58 -0.23
CA LEU A 143 -7.61 5.83 0.29
C LEU A 143 -8.82 6.28 -0.52
N SER A 144 -8.79 6.07 -1.84
CA SER A 144 -9.89 6.44 -2.73
C SER A 144 -11.15 5.61 -2.47
N GLU A 145 -10.99 4.36 -2.06
CA GLU A 145 -12.08 3.43 -1.76
C GLU A 145 -12.44 3.37 -0.27
N HIS A 146 -11.75 4.14 0.60
CA HIS A 146 -11.90 4.08 2.06
C HIS A 146 -11.91 2.65 2.58
N ARG A 147 -10.93 1.84 2.14
CA ARG A 147 -10.93 0.41 2.36
C ARG A 147 -9.56 -0.12 2.76
N ILE A 148 -9.54 -1.04 3.70
CA ILE A 148 -8.39 -1.90 3.94
C ILE A 148 -8.64 -3.29 3.35
N THR A 149 -7.59 -3.88 2.80
CA THR A 149 -7.55 -5.27 2.34
C THR A 149 -6.45 -5.99 3.09
N VAL A 150 -6.80 -7.02 3.85
CA VAL A 150 -5.84 -7.92 4.49
C VAL A 150 -5.57 -9.09 3.56
N ARG A 151 -4.29 -9.37 3.33
CA ARG A 151 -3.84 -10.41 2.42
C ARG A 151 -2.97 -11.43 3.15
N ARG A 152 -2.98 -12.66 2.65
CA ARG A 152 -2.02 -13.71 3.00
C ARG A 152 -1.34 -14.20 1.73
N GLY A 153 -0.14 -13.71 1.48
CA GLY A 153 0.47 -13.87 0.16
C GLY A 153 -0.33 -13.12 -0.90
N ASP A 154 -0.72 -13.81 -1.96
CA ASP A 154 -1.59 -13.29 -3.02
C ASP A 154 -3.08 -13.37 -2.70
N ASP A 155 -3.48 -14.16 -1.71
CA ASP A 155 -4.88 -14.35 -1.35
C ASP A 155 -5.42 -13.19 -0.51
N VAL A 156 -6.66 -12.79 -0.77
CA VAL A 156 -7.39 -11.84 0.08
C VAL A 156 -8.02 -12.60 1.23
N VAL A 157 -7.63 -12.27 2.47
CA VAL A 157 -8.24 -12.82 3.68
C VAL A 157 -9.59 -12.16 3.94
N PHE A 158 -9.61 -10.82 3.90
CA PHE A 158 -10.84 -10.02 3.92
C PHE A 158 -10.60 -8.58 3.48
N ARG A 159 -11.70 -7.88 3.24
CA ARG A 159 -11.75 -6.43 3.05
C ARG A 159 -12.67 -5.82 4.09
N ALA A 160 -12.39 -4.57 4.46
CA ALA A 160 -13.23 -3.81 5.38
C ALA A 160 -13.16 -2.32 5.03
N SER A 161 -14.27 -1.60 5.24
CA SER A 161 -14.28 -0.15 5.16
C SER A 161 -13.43 0.45 6.28
N ALA A 162 -12.77 1.57 6.00
CA ALA A 162 -11.99 2.33 6.94
C ALA A 162 -12.26 3.82 6.79
N ALA A 163 -12.23 4.58 7.88
CA ALA A 163 -12.06 6.03 7.75
C ALA A 163 -10.61 6.33 7.42
N THR A 164 -10.40 7.32 6.57
CA THR A 164 -9.07 7.85 6.18
C THR A 164 -8.92 9.29 6.66
N GLY A 165 -7.73 9.86 6.50
CA GLY A 165 -7.47 11.25 6.86
C GLY A 165 -8.38 12.23 6.13
N ALA A 166 -8.82 13.27 6.85
CA ALA A 166 -9.57 14.38 6.26
C ALA A 166 -8.72 15.16 5.24
N THR A 167 -9.34 15.99 4.42
CA THR A 167 -8.65 16.79 3.39
C THR A 167 -7.51 17.65 3.95
N THR A 168 -7.66 18.16 5.18
CA THR A 168 -6.63 18.97 5.86
C THR A 168 -5.55 18.12 6.55
N THR A 169 -5.83 16.85 6.81
CA THR A 169 -4.94 15.90 7.48
C THR A 169 -4.92 14.56 6.72
N PRO A 170 -4.62 14.55 5.41
CA PRO A 170 -4.73 13.34 4.60
C PRO A 170 -3.81 12.24 5.12
N THR A 171 -4.27 11.00 5.08
CA THR A 171 -3.41 9.86 5.37
C THR A 171 -2.25 9.83 4.37
N PRO A 172 -0.98 9.92 4.78
CA PRO A 172 0.12 9.88 3.84
C PRO A 172 0.21 8.53 3.13
N ALA A 173 0.23 8.56 1.79
CA ALA A 173 0.52 7.36 1.01
C ALA A 173 1.97 6.93 1.22
N GLY A 174 2.21 5.62 1.28
CA GLY A 174 3.56 5.11 1.54
C GLY A 174 3.60 3.63 1.87
N ARG A 175 4.79 3.18 2.30
CA ARG A 175 5.03 1.82 2.75
C ARG A 175 5.48 1.84 4.21
N TYR A 176 4.73 1.17 5.03
CA TYR A 176 4.91 1.14 6.47
C TYR A 176 4.98 -0.30 6.96
N PHE A 177 5.30 -0.48 8.22
CA PHE A 177 5.18 -1.75 8.93
C PHE A 177 4.62 -1.51 10.33
N VAL A 178 3.96 -2.52 10.89
CA VAL A 178 3.41 -2.45 12.25
C VAL A 178 4.54 -2.34 13.25
N THR A 179 4.51 -1.30 14.08
CA THR A 179 5.51 -1.01 15.12
C THR A 179 5.00 -1.27 16.51
N ASP A 180 3.67 -1.20 16.73
CA ASP A 180 3.05 -1.30 18.05
C ASP A 180 1.74 -2.08 17.99
N ARG A 181 1.43 -2.76 19.09
CA ARG A 181 0.20 -3.54 19.27
C ARG A 181 -0.37 -3.24 20.66
N VAL A 182 -1.23 -2.24 20.74
CA VAL A 182 -1.63 -1.64 22.02
C VAL A 182 -3.12 -1.83 22.29
N PRO A 183 -3.52 -2.49 23.39
CA PRO A 183 -4.88 -2.49 23.84
C PRO A 183 -5.24 -1.15 24.50
N PHE A 184 -6.48 -0.73 24.36
CA PHE A 184 -7.04 0.46 24.99
C PHE A 184 -8.37 0.13 25.71
N PRO A 185 -8.76 0.91 26.72
CA PRO A 185 -10.09 0.83 27.29
C PRO A 185 -11.17 1.11 26.25
N ALA A 186 -12.28 0.39 26.32
CA ALA A 186 -13.41 0.60 25.42
C ALA A 186 -14.00 2.02 25.56
N GLY A 187 -14.61 2.52 24.48
CA GLY A 187 -15.30 3.82 24.45
C GLY A 187 -14.41 5.02 24.10
N GLY A 188 -13.10 4.85 24.03
CA GLY A 188 -12.17 5.90 23.64
C GLY A 188 -12.09 6.13 22.12
N ALA A 189 -11.47 7.22 21.72
CA ALA A 189 -11.29 7.61 20.31
C ALA A 189 -10.50 6.59 19.48
N LEU A 190 -9.68 5.75 20.13
CA LEU A 190 -8.88 4.70 19.50
C LEU A 190 -9.56 3.32 19.48
N GLY A 191 -10.80 3.23 19.98
CA GLY A 191 -11.48 1.96 20.19
C GLY A 191 -10.80 1.10 21.24
N THR A 192 -10.89 -0.23 21.11
CA THR A 192 -10.30 -1.17 22.09
C THR A 192 -8.86 -1.58 21.74
N TYR A 193 -8.36 -1.22 20.55
CA TYR A 193 -7.03 -1.63 20.09
C TYR A 193 -6.47 -0.71 19.01
N ALA A 194 -5.14 -0.54 19.01
CA ALA A 194 -4.43 0.13 17.93
C ALA A 194 -3.20 -0.66 17.48
N PHE A 195 -2.95 -0.66 16.18
CA PHE A 195 -1.72 -1.07 15.53
C PHE A 195 -1.00 0.19 15.08
N GLY A 196 0.00 0.66 15.84
CA GLY A 196 0.89 1.72 15.41
C GLY A 196 1.67 1.27 14.17
N ILE A 197 1.86 2.16 13.23
CA ILE A 197 2.69 1.91 12.04
C ILE A 197 3.86 2.87 11.96
N SER A 198 4.88 2.54 11.17
CA SER A 198 6.13 3.30 11.06
C SER A 198 6.01 4.65 10.35
N GLY A 199 4.80 5.13 10.09
CA GLY A 199 4.50 6.41 9.47
C GLY A 199 4.13 7.50 10.47
N ILE A 200 4.26 8.75 10.05
CA ILE A 200 3.79 9.93 10.80
C ILE A 200 2.86 10.79 9.95
N GLN A 201 2.00 11.56 10.63
CA GLN A 201 1.15 12.58 10.03
C GLN A 201 1.86 13.95 10.10
N PRO A 202 2.33 14.50 8.96
CA PRO A 202 3.05 15.78 8.96
C PRO A 202 2.15 17.02 9.05
N HIS A 203 0.83 16.86 8.89
CA HIS A 203 -0.13 17.99 8.79
C HIS A 203 -1.15 17.92 9.93
N LEU A 204 -0.67 17.95 11.18
CA LEU A 204 -1.57 17.98 12.34
C LEU A 204 -2.04 19.40 12.64
N PRO A 205 -3.28 19.58 13.13
CA PRO A 205 -3.79 20.90 13.53
C PRO A 205 -2.97 21.48 14.67
N ALA A 206 -2.93 22.82 14.74
CA ALA A 206 -2.34 23.52 15.88
C ALA A 206 -3.05 23.09 17.18
N GLY A 207 -2.27 22.85 18.25
CA GLY A 207 -2.78 22.36 19.53
C GLY A 207 -3.11 20.87 19.60
N TRP A 208 -2.78 20.08 18.57
CA TRP A 208 -2.96 18.64 18.59
C TRP A 208 -2.03 17.97 19.62
N SER A 209 -2.62 17.21 20.55
CA SER A 209 -1.89 16.50 21.61
C SER A 209 -1.84 14.98 21.46
N GLY A 210 -2.49 14.42 20.42
CA GLY A 210 -2.64 12.97 20.22
C GLY A 210 -1.42 12.25 19.62
N GLY A 211 -0.26 12.93 19.50
CA GLY A 211 0.92 12.40 18.81
C GLY A 211 0.77 12.43 17.29
N ASP A 212 1.86 12.16 16.59
CA ASP A 212 1.94 12.21 15.12
C ASP A 212 2.02 10.82 14.45
N GLN A 213 2.14 9.76 15.22
CA GLN A 213 2.24 8.41 14.68
C GLN A 213 0.93 7.96 14.03
N LEU A 214 1.03 7.41 12.82
CA LEU A 214 -0.10 6.77 12.14
C LEU A 214 -0.42 5.41 12.77
N ALA A 215 -1.70 5.06 12.75
CA ALA A 215 -2.17 3.77 13.25
C ALA A 215 -3.37 3.23 12.46
N ILE A 216 -3.60 1.93 12.58
CA ILE A 216 -4.88 1.28 12.30
C ILE A 216 -5.54 1.00 13.64
N HIS A 217 -6.71 1.58 13.93
CA HIS A 217 -7.33 1.50 15.25
C HIS A 217 -8.86 1.50 15.17
N GLY A 218 -9.53 1.21 16.28
CA GLY A 218 -10.97 1.34 16.41
C GLY A 218 -11.44 2.79 16.49
N THR A 219 -12.70 2.98 16.88
CA THR A 219 -13.24 4.33 16.99
C THR A 219 -14.50 4.34 17.83
N ASN A 220 -14.71 5.42 18.58
CA ASN A 220 -16.00 5.75 19.22
C ASN A 220 -16.95 6.54 18.29
N ALA A 221 -16.52 6.80 17.05
CA ALA A 221 -17.31 7.48 16.03
C ALA A 221 -17.51 6.57 14.79
N PRO A 222 -18.33 5.50 14.88
CA PRO A 222 -18.47 4.51 13.81
C PRO A 222 -19.03 5.10 12.51
N SER A 223 -19.78 6.19 12.57
CA SER A 223 -20.27 6.92 11.39
C SER A 223 -19.16 7.54 10.54
N SER A 224 -17.92 7.63 11.06
CA SER A 224 -16.75 8.10 10.32
C SER A 224 -16.20 7.06 9.35
N ILE A 225 -16.49 5.78 9.53
CA ILE A 225 -15.99 4.68 8.72
C ILE A 225 -16.52 4.81 7.28
N GLY A 226 -15.61 4.65 6.29
CA GLY A 226 -15.91 4.86 4.87
C GLY A 226 -15.85 6.32 4.44
N ARG A 227 -15.27 7.21 5.25
CA ARG A 227 -15.16 8.65 4.96
C ARG A 227 -13.75 9.16 5.22
N SER A 228 -13.38 10.30 4.61
CA SER A 228 -12.20 11.09 4.93
C SER A 228 -12.47 11.93 6.19
N ALA A 229 -12.29 11.36 7.38
CA ALA A 229 -12.76 11.96 8.64
C ALA A 229 -11.79 11.84 9.81
N SER A 230 -10.58 11.30 9.61
CA SER A 230 -9.58 11.16 10.68
C SER A 230 -8.50 12.24 10.60
N ALA A 231 -7.68 12.33 11.63
CA ALA A 231 -6.45 13.13 11.61
C ALA A 231 -5.28 12.40 10.93
N GLY A 232 -5.56 11.43 10.04
CA GLY A 232 -4.56 10.68 9.27
C GLY A 232 -4.54 9.18 9.52
N CYS A 233 -4.97 8.71 10.71
CA CYS A 233 -5.06 7.28 11.02
C CYS A 233 -6.17 6.59 10.22
N LEU A 234 -6.05 5.27 10.09
CA LEU A 234 -7.06 4.40 9.50
C LEU A 234 -7.97 3.87 10.61
N ARG A 235 -9.25 4.33 10.65
CA ARG A 235 -10.22 3.86 11.64
C ARG A 235 -11.04 2.71 11.07
N VAL A 236 -11.19 1.66 11.84
CA VAL A 236 -12.00 0.48 11.47
C VAL A 236 -13.03 0.17 12.57
N ALA A 237 -14.04 -0.65 12.23
CA ALA A 237 -15.00 -1.14 13.23
C ALA A 237 -14.33 -2.07 14.25
N GLU A 238 -14.85 -2.14 15.47
CA GLU A 238 -14.33 -3.02 16.53
C GLU A 238 -14.30 -4.50 16.08
N SER A 239 -15.32 -4.97 15.40
CA SER A 239 -15.37 -6.33 14.85
C SER A 239 -14.25 -6.61 13.83
N ILE A 240 -13.73 -5.58 13.18
CA ILE A 240 -12.57 -5.70 12.28
C ILE A 240 -11.27 -5.74 13.09
N LEU A 241 -11.15 -5.00 14.20
CA LEU A 241 -10.00 -5.13 15.12
C LEU A 241 -9.86 -6.56 15.63
N ASP A 242 -10.93 -7.21 16.02
CA ASP A 242 -10.91 -8.60 16.50
C ASP A 242 -10.36 -9.56 15.42
N ARG A 243 -10.65 -9.30 14.15
CA ARG A 243 -10.09 -10.06 13.02
C ARG A 243 -8.63 -9.72 12.75
N LEU A 244 -8.20 -8.47 12.97
CA LEU A 244 -6.83 -8.02 12.75
C LEU A 244 -5.87 -8.50 13.85
N ARG A 245 -6.29 -8.55 15.11
CA ARG A 245 -5.46 -8.89 16.28
C ARG A 245 -4.67 -10.20 16.15
N PRO A 246 -5.24 -11.31 15.70
CA PRO A 246 -4.50 -12.56 15.49
C PRO A 246 -3.58 -12.52 14.26
N LEU A 247 -3.83 -11.64 13.29
CA LEU A 247 -3.12 -11.60 12.02
C LEU A 247 -1.95 -10.63 12.00
N LEU A 248 -2.14 -9.42 12.51
CA LEU A 248 -1.12 -8.37 12.45
C LEU A 248 -0.11 -8.55 13.58
N ARG A 249 1.12 -8.85 13.22
CA ARG A 249 2.29 -8.93 14.11
C ARG A 249 3.18 -7.72 13.88
N LEU A 250 4.12 -7.45 14.80
CA LEU A 250 5.19 -6.48 14.57
C LEU A 250 5.91 -6.80 13.25
N GLY A 251 6.25 -5.78 12.47
CA GLY A 251 6.86 -5.94 11.15
C GLY A 251 5.90 -6.25 10.02
N THR A 252 4.60 -6.50 10.28
CA THR A 252 3.63 -6.73 9.20
C THR A 252 3.60 -5.54 8.23
N PRO A 253 3.80 -5.76 6.91
CA PRO A 253 3.73 -4.71 5.91
C PRO A 253 2.36 -4.04 5.85
N VAL A 254 2.36 -2.69 5.80
CA VAL A 254 1.19 -1.85 5.58
C VAL A 254 1.48 -0.93 4.41
N ILE A 255 0.72 -1.06 3.34
CA ILE A 255 0.88 -0.29 2.11
C ILE A 255 -0.34 0.63 1.98
N VAL A 256 -0.10 1.93 2.04
CA VAL A 256 -1.13 2.97 1.84
C VAL A 256 -0.96 3.53 0.43
N ARG A 257 -2.01 3.47 -0.35
CA ARG A 257 -2.06 3.99 -1.73
C ARG A 257 -3.24 4.93 -1.92
N PRO A 258 -3.12 5.90 -2.83
CA PRO A 258 -4.20 6.82 -3.19
C PRO A 258 -5.47 6.13 -3.58
#